data_e10e98e0fee13af2722597d64b9c91cc
#
_entry.id   e10e98e0fee13af2722597d64b9c91cc
#
_cell.length_a   1.000
_cell.length_b   1.000
_cell.length_c   1.000
_cell.angle_alpha   90.00
_cell.angle_beta   90.00
_cell.angle_gamma   90.00
#
_symmetry.space_group_name_H-M   'P 1'
#
loop_
_entity.id
_entity.type
_entity.pdbx_description
1 polymer ?
#
loop_
_entity_poly.entity_id
_entity_poly.type
_entity_poly.pdbx_seq_one_letter_code
_entity_poly.pdbx_strand_id
1 'polypeptide(L)'
;GSEMCIRDRLKNTASLHGTVSRGVCAVEDGKLRSVREALKIQLYPDGTLRDLAEGTDLSPETVVSMNFWGFAPSIFPALREYFENFLRTEAGENIKAECLLPVMVGDQLQKGALEVSVLHSADKWFGMTYHEDREIVAEELRKLHARGDYPESLRV
;
A
#
# COMPACT_ATOMS: atom_id res chain seq x y z
N GLY A 1 -13.23 -10.23 -15.46
CA GLY A 1 -13.01 -10.39 -14.03
C GLY A 1 -12.76 -9.03 -13.42
N SER A 2 -13.28 -8.77 -12.23
CA SER A 2 -12.97 -7.52 -11.54
C SER A 2 -11.69 -7.71 -10.75
N GLU A 3 -10.76 -6.79 -10.91
CA GLU A 3 -9.56 -6.71 -10.11
C GLU A 3 -9.90 -6.25 -8.69
N MET A 4 -9.04 -6.54 -7.71
CA MET A 4 -9.26 -6.12 -6.32
C MET A 4 -8.00 -5.59 -5.67
N CYS A 5 -8.18 -4.69 -4.70
CA CYS A 5 -7.15 -4.16 -3.82
C CYS A 5 -7.63 -4.22 -2.37
N ILE A 6 -6.75 -4.62 -1.44
CA ILE A 6 -6.98 -4.49 -0.01
C ILE A 6 -6.47 -3.13 0.46
N ARG A 7 -7.28 -2.45 1.27
CA ARG A 7 -7.01 -1.13 1.83
C ARG A 7 -7.05 -1.10 3.35
N ASP A 8 -6.39 -0.09 3.91
CA ASP A 8 -6.53 0.30 5.32
C ASP A 8 -6.58 1.83 5.45
N ARG A 9 -6.72 2.33 6.67
CA ARG A 9 -6.65 3.75 7.00
C ARG A 9 -5.20 4.15 7.27
N LEU A 10 -4.81 5.34 6.81
CA LEU A 10 -3.43 5.83 6.95
C LEU A 10 -2.95 5.81 8.41
N LYS A 11 -3.80 6.21 9.36
CA LYS A 11 -3.49 6.19 10.80
C LYS A 11 -3.03 4.83 11.33
N ASN A 12 -3.48 3.73 10.71
CA ASN A 12 -3.15 2.37 11.13
C ASN A 12 -1.81 1.89 10.55
N THR A 13 -1.26 2.58 9.56
CA THR A 13 -0.12 2.13 8.76
C THR A 13 1.07 3.09 8.79
N ALA A 14 0.98 4.18 9.54
CA ALA A 14 2.05 5.14 9.74
C ALA A 14 2.92 4.76 10.95
N SER A 15 4.15 5.26 10.98
CA SER A 15 5.12 5.05 12.07
C SER A 15 5.55 6.38 12.69
N LEU A 16 5.74 6.39 14.01
CA LEU A 16 6.36 7.53 14.72
C LEU A 16 7.89 7.56 14.58
N HIS A 17 8.49 6.43 14.15
CA HIS A 17 9.95 6.28 14.08
C HIS A 17 10.56 6.79 12.78
N GLY A 18 9.72 7.18 11.81
CA GLY A 18 10.19 7.74 10.54
C GLY A 18 9.07 7.88 9.52
N THR A 19 9.44 8.29 8.31
CA THR A 19 8.50 8.44 7.21
C THR A 19 8.14 7.09 6.60
N VAL A 20 6.92 6.99 6.06
CA VAL A 20 6.45 5.82 5.31
C VAL A 20 5.99 6.23 3.92
N SER A 21 6.08 5.29 2.95
CA SER A 21 5.48 5.46 1.62
C SER A 21 4.18 4.70 1.54
N ARG A 22 3.12 5.31 0.97
CA ARG A 22 1.81 4.66 0.81
C ARG A 22 1.13 5.10 -0.48
N GLY A 23 0.47 4.15 -1.12
CA GLY A 23 -0.46 4.43 -2.21
C GLY A 23 -1.75 5.03 -1.66
N VAL A 24 -1.89 6.35 -1.72
CA VAL A 24 -3.12 7.07 -1.32
C VAL A 24 -4.20 6.84 -2.37
N CYS A 25 -5.35 6.34 -1.93
CA CYS A 25 -6.45 5.90 -2.78
C CYS A 25 -7.65 6.85 -2.71
N ALA A 26 -8.20 7.23 -3.87
CA ALA A 26 -9.55 7.76 -3.97
C ALA A 26 -10.52 6.61 -4.28
N VAL A 27 -11.55 6.44 -3.45
CA VAL A 27 -12.52 5.35 -3.55
C VAL A 27 -13.93 5.92 -3.59
N GLU A 28 -14.73 5.46 -4.55
CA GLU A 28 -16.13 5.82 -4.70
C GLU A 28 -16.94 4.55 -5.03
N ASP A 29 -18.04 4.32 -4.32
CA ASP A 29 -18.91 3.15 -4.47
C ASP A 29 -18.16 1.80 -4.43
N GLY A 30 -17.13 1.71 -3.55
CA GLY A 30 -16.31 0.51 -3.43
C GLY A 30 -15.35 0.27 -4.59
N LYS A 31 -15.21 1.21 -5.51
CA LYS A 31 -14.28 1.15 -6.63
C LYS A 31 -13.13 2.13 -6.47
N LEU A 32 -11.94 1.69 -6.84
CA LEU A 32 -10.75 2.54 -6.89
C LEU A 32 -10.87 3.50 -8.07
N ARG A 33 -10.84 4.80 -7.80
CA ARG A 33 -10.87 5.86 -8.82
C ARG A 33 -9.47 6.33 -9.19
N SER A 34 -8.61 6.43 -8.19
CA SER A 34 -7.20 6.74 -8.40
C SER A 34 -6.35 6.18 -7.28
N VAL A 35 -5.08 5.99 -7.56
CA VAL A 35 -4.05 5.71 -6.56
C VAL A 35 -2.83 6.57 -6.86
N ARG A 36 -2.31 7.25 -5.85
CA ARG A 36 -1.13 8.10 -5.91
C ARG A 36 -0.13 7.66 -4.86
N GLU A 37 1.11 7.43 -5.26
CA GLU A 37 2.17 7.12 -4.30
C GLU A 37 2.63 8.38 -3.56
N ALA A 38 2.48 8.38 -2.24
CA ALA A 38 3.00 9.41 -1.35
C ALA A 38 4.26 8.86 -0.66
N LEU A 39 5.43 9.38 -1.05
CA LEU A 39 6.72 8.78 -0.73
C LEU A 39 7.26 9.13 0.67
N LYS A 40 6.75 10.20 1.30
CA LYS A 40 7.28 10.71 2.57
C LYS A 40 6.16 11.17 3.49
N ILE A 41 5.37 10.23 4.02
CA ILE A 41 4.34 10.54 4.99
C ILE A 41 4.93 10.45 6.39
N GLN A 42 4.85 11.53 7.14
CA GLN A 42 5.28 11.63 8.54
C GLN A 42 4.07 11.62 9.46
N LEU A 43 4.11 10.77 10.48
CA LEU A 43 3.22 10.82 11.63
C LEU A 43 3.91 11.62 12.75
N TYR A 44 3.20 12.58 13.33
CA TYR A 44 3.67 13.37 14.45
C TYR A 44 3.05 12.89 15.78
N PRO A 45 3.68 13.19 16.94
CA PRO A 45 3.18 12.75 18.25
C PRO A 45 1.77 13.24 18.61
N ASP A 46 1.34 14.37 18.02
CA ASP A 46 -0.02 14.91 18.17
C ASP A 46 -1.07 14.20 17.29
N GLY A 47 -0.66 13.19 16.51
CA GLY A 47 -1.51 12.46 15.59
C GLY A 47 -1.65 13.08 14.20
N THR A 48 -1.01 14.21 13.93
CA THR A 48 -0.99 14.83 12.60
C THR A 48 -0.23 13.96 11.61
N LEU A 49 -0.77 13.81 10.42
CA LEU A 49 -0.15 13.11 9.29
C LEU A 49 0.10 14.09 8.16
N ARG A 50 1.33 14.12 7.65
CA ARG A 50 1.74 15.06 6.61
C ARG A 50 2.52 14.39 5.50
N ASP A 51 2.16 14.66 4.26
CA ASP A 51 2.97 14.35 3.09
C ASP A 51 4.06 15.43 2.96
N LEU A 52 5.29 15.06 3.28
CA LEU A 52 6.43 16.00 3.27
C LEU A 52 6.87 16.36 1.85
N ALA A 53 6.56 15.53 0.86
CA ALA A 53 6.92 15.80 -0.53
C ALA A 53 6.01 16.88 -1.12
N GLU A 54 4.71 16.86 -0.80
CA GLU A 54 3.73 17.83 -1.27
C GLU A 54 3.49 18.98 -0.28
N GLY A 55 3.94 18.83 0.97
CA GLY A 55 3.74 19.82 2.03
C GLY A 55 2.28 19.92 2.50
N THR A 56 1.48 18.88 2.30
CA THR A 56 0.04 18.85 2.62
C THR A 56 -0.26 17.92 3.80
N ASP A 57 -1.24 18.32 4.61
CA ASP A 57 -1.74 17.46 5.68
C ASP A 57 -2.70 16.41 5.11
N LEU A 58 -2.63 15.20 5.66
CA LEU A 58 -3.47 14.07 5.29
C LEU A 58 -4.42 13.72 6.43
N SER A 59 -5.66 13.39 6.10
CA SER A 59 -6.60 12.88 7.08
C SER A 59 -6.13 11.54 7.65
N PRO A 60 -6.25 11.28 8.96
CA PRO A 60 -6.04 9.95 9.53
C PRO A 60 -6.92 8.86 8.90
N GLU A 61 -8.07 9.24 8.38
CA GLU A 61 -9.03 8.37 7.70
C GLU A 61 -8.72 8.18 6.20
N THR A 62 -7.66 8.81 5.67
CA THR A 62 -7.23 8.62 4.29
C THR A 62 -7.07 7.14 3.99
N VAL A 63 -7.67 6.71 2.88
CA VAL A 63 -7.59 5.33 2.40
C VAL A 63 -6.24 5.11 1.74
N VAL A 64 -5.55 4.06 2.14
CA VAL A 64 -4.26 3.67 1.55
C VAL A 64 -4.29 2.22 1.08
N SER A 65 -3.59 1.94 0.00
CA SER A 65 -3.35 0.60 -0.48
C SER A 65 -2.39 -0.13 0.46
N MET A 66 -2.71 -1.38 0.78
CA MET A 66 -1.80 -2.28 1.49
C MET A 66 -0.86 -3.01 0.53
N ASN A 67 -0.81 -2.58 -0.71
CA ASN A 67 -0.06 -3.22 -1.79
C ASN A 67 -0.39 -4.71 -1.95
N PHE A 68 -1.63 -5.06 -1.65
CA PHE A 68 -2.18 -6.41 -1.82
C PHE A 68 -3.24 -6.36 -2.93
N TRP A 69 -2.89 -6.95 -4.07
CA TRP A 69 -3.68 -6.87 -5.30
C TRP A 69 -4.08 -8.27 -5.77
N GLY A 70 -5.30 -8.40 -6.28
CA GLY A 70 -5.74 -9.57 -7.01
C GLY A 70 -6.07 -9.18 -8.44
N PHE A 71 -5.42 -9.81 -9.40
CA PHE A 71 -5.59 -9.53 -10.82
C PHE A 71 -5.99 -10.79 -11.59
N ALA A 72 -6.79 -10.61 -12.61
CA ALA A 72 -6.97 -11.64 -13.62
C ALA A 72 -5.68 -11.80 -14.45
N PRO A 73 -5.43 -12.99 -15.05
CA PRO A 73 -4.23 -13.21 -15.88
C PRO A 73 -4.04 -12.24 -17.04
N SER A 74 -5.10 -11.59 -17.49
CA SER A 74 -5.08 -10.55 -18.54
C SER A 74 -4.23 -9.33 -18.19
N ILE A 75 -3.84 -9.15 -16.92
CA ILE A 75 -2.97 -8.05 -16.48
C ILE A 75 -1.53 -8.19 -16.98
N PHE A 76 -1.03 -9.42 -17.18
CA PHE A 76 0.38 -9.66 -17.46
C PHE A 76 0.95 -8.96 -18.70
N PRO A 77 0.24 -8.85 -19.82
CA PRO A 77 0.70 -8.05 -20.95
C PRO A 77 0.92 -6.58 -20.59
N ALA A 78 -0.02 -5.96 -19.85
CA ALA A 78 0.09 -4.57 -19.42
C ALA A 78 1.24 -4.36 -18.42
N LEU A 79 1.44 -5.30 -17.47
CA LEU A 79 2.58 -5.29 -16.56
C LEU A 79 3.91 -5.36 -17.29
N ARG A 80 4.01 -6.23 -18.30
CA ARG A 80 5.23 -6.37 -19.11
C ARG A 80 5.52 -5.09 -19.87
N GLU A 81 4.55 -4.53 -20.57
CA GLU A 81 4.71 -3.30 -21.33
C GLU A 81 5.14 -2.14 -20.43
N TYR A 82 4.49 -2.00 -19.27
CA TYR A 82 4.83 -0.98 -18.29
C TYR A 82 6.26 -1.12 -17.78
N PHE A 83 6.68 -2.33 -17.40
CA PHE A 83 8.02 -2.60 -16.92
C PHE A 83 9.10 -2.39 -18.00
N GLU A 84 8.86 -2.85 -19.23
CA GLU A 84 9.78 -2.63 -20.34
C GLU A 84 9.93 -1.14 -20.66
N ASN A 85 8.86 -0.36 -20.57
CA ASN A 85 8.93 1.08 -20.74
C ASN A 85 9.74 1.74 -19.62
N PHE A 86 9.48 1.39 -18.36
CA PHE A 86 10.25 1.85 -17.19
C PHE A 86 11.76 1.57 -17.38
N LEU A 87 12.14 0.39 -17.83
CA LEU A 87 13.53 0.04 -18.08
C LEU A 87 14.18 0.93 -19.15
N ARG A 88 13.42 1.33 -20.17
CA ARG A 88 13.93 2.19 -21.26
C ARG A 88 14.02 3.67 -20.86
N THR A 89 13.11 4.15 -20.02
CA THR A 89 12.97 5.60 -19.75
C THR A 89 13.57 6.04 -18.43
N GLU A 90 13.54 5.20 -17.40
CA GLU A 90 13.88 5.62 -16.05
C GLU A 90 15.07 4.87 -15.44
N ALA A 91 15.10 3.55 -15.58
CA ALA A 91 16.09 2.71 -14.91
C ALA A 91 17.53 2.98 -15.42
N GLY A 92 17.69 3.40 -16.68
CA GLY A 92 19.00 3.73 -17.27
C GLY A 92 19.60 5.04 -16.74
N GLU A 93 18.78 5.96 -16.28
CA GLU A 93 19.18 7.28 -15.81
C GLU A 93 19.28 7.36 -14.28
N ASN A 94 18.54 6.52 -13.57
CA ASN A 94 18.49 6.53 -12.12
C ASN A 94 18.51 5.12 -11.54
N ILE A 95 19.65 4.69 -11.00
CA ILE A 95 19.84 3.37 -10.39
C ILE A 95 18.93 3.12 -9.16
N LYS A 96 18.33 4.19 -8.60
CA LYS A 96 17.38 4.12 -7.48
C LYS A 96 15.94 4.23 -7.92
N ALA A 97 15.66 4.28 -9.22
CA ALA A 97 14.30 4.29 -9.73
C ALA A 97 13.57 3.00 -9.34
N GLU A 98 12.31 3.13 -8.95
CA GLU A 98 11.46 2.01 -8.56
C GLU A 98 10.26 1.91 -9.50
N CYS A 99 10.03 0.73 -10.06
CA CYS A 99 8.86 0.42 -10.87
C CYS A 99 7.68 0.07 -9.95
N LEU A 100 6.91 1.08 -9.56
CA LEU A 100 5.88 0.95 -8.54
C LEU A 100 4.57 0.42 -9.12
N LEU A 101 4.09 -0.72 -8.60
CA LEU A 101 2.82 -1.33 -9.01
C LEU A 101 1.60 -0.40 -8.83
N PRO A 102 1.47 0.38 -7.74
CA PRO A 102 0.37 1.33 -7.60
C PRO A 102 0.34 2.39 -8.71
N VAL A 103 1.50 2.85 -9.19
CA VAL A 103 1.58 3.82 -10.29
C VAL A 103 1.06 3.20 -11.59
N MET A 104 1.50 1.98 -11.90
CA MET A 104 0.97 1.23 -13.06
C MET A 104 -0.54 1.06 -12.99
N VAL A 105 -1.08 0.68 -11.83
CA VAL A 105 -2.53 0.55 -11.63
C VAL A 105 -3.23 1.90 -11.87
N GLY A 106 -2.68 2.99 -11.33
CA GLY A 106 -3.19 4.34 -11.54
C GLY A 106 -3.28 4.71 -13.01
N ASP A 107 -2.25 4.41 -13.79
CA ASP A 107 -2.22 4.65 -15.24
C ASP A 107 -3.29 3.83 -15.98
N GLN A 108 -3.47 2.56 -15.62
CA GLN A 108 -4.49 1.72 -16.24
C GLN A 108 -5.93 2.17 -15.88
N LEU A 109 -6.13 2.65 -14.64
CA LEU A 109 -7.41 3.25 -14.24
C LEU A 109 -7.73 4.51 -15.06
N GLN A 110 -6.77 5.41 -15.24
CA GLN A 110 -6.94 6.63 -16.04
C GLN A 110 -7.25 6.32 -17.51
N LYS A 111 -6.67 5.27 -18.05
CA LYS A 111 -6.96 4.79 -19.42
C LYS A 111 -8.30 4.06 -19.54
N GLY A 112 -9.00 3.82 -18.43
CA GLY A 112 -10.22 3.00 -18.40
C GLY A 112 -9.98 1.51 -18.74
N ALA A 113 -8.74 1.04 -18.66
CA ALA A 113 -8.35 -0.32 -18.97
C ALA A 113 -8.51 -1.29 -17.79
N LEU A 114 -8.62 -0.78 -16.56
CA LEU A 114 -8.89 -1.54 -15.35
C LEU A 114 -10.10 -0.99 -14.60
N GLU A 115 -10.80 -1.89 -13.93
CA GLU A 115 -11.74 -1.58 -12.86
C GLU A 115 -11.32 -2.38 -11.62
N VAL A 116 -11.06 -1.69 -10.49
CA VAL A 116 -10.56 -2.31 -9.27
C VAL A 116 -11.57 -2.14 -8.15
N SER A 117 -12.03 -3.26 -7.58
CA SER A 117 -12.85 -3.29 -6.38
C SER A 117 -11.96 -3.12 -5.15
N VAL A 118 -12.36 -2.25 -4.22
CA VAL A 118 -11.61 -2.00 -3.00
C VAL A 118 -12.22 -2.76 -1.84
N LEU A 119 -11.48 -3.71 -1.31
CA LEU A 119 -11.88 -4.52 -0.17
C LEU A 119 -11.27 -3.96 1.12
N HIS A 120 -12.03 -4.02 2.19
CA HIS A 120 -11.58 -3.61 3.52
C HIS A 120 -11.17 -4.84 4.32
N SER A 121 -9.95 -4.85 4.86
CA SER A 121 -9.56 -5.77 5.91
C SER A 121 -9.95 -5.19 7.27
N ALA A 122 -10.52 -6.02 8.14
CA ALA A 122 -10.76 -5.69 9.53
C ALA A 122 -9.53 -5.97 10.41
N ASP A 123 -8.50 -6.60 9.85
CA ASP A 123 -7.28 -6.94 10.54
C ASP A 123 -6.42 -5.70 10.79
N LYS A 124 -5.76 -5.66 11.94
CA LYS A 124 -4.76 -4.63 12.23
C LYS A 124 -3.49 -4.96 11.46
N TRP A 125 -3.07 -4.02 10.61
CA TRP A 125 -1.77 -4.13 9.96
C TRP A 125 -0.64 -3.78 10.93
N PHE A 126 0.43 -4.53 10.88
CA PHE A 126 1.70 -4.21 11.52
C PHE A 126 2.85 -4.76 10.68
N GLY A 127 3.94 -4.01 10.63
CA GLY A 127 5.11 -4.35 9.82
C GLY A 127 6.39 -3.83 10.45
N MET A 128 7.52 -4.35 9.99
CA MET A 128 8.84 -3.93 10.42
C MET A 128 9.47 -3.05 9.34
N THR A 129 9.35 -1.74 9.49
CA THR A 129 10.06 -0.76 8.66
C THR A 129 11.38 -0.37 9.34
N TYR A 130 11.36 -0.30 10.67
CA TYR A 130 12.50 0.05 11.51
C TYR A 130 12.79 -1.07 12.50
N HIS A 131 14.02 -1.14 13.00
CA HIS A 131 14.44 -2.19 13.96
C HIS A 131 13.60 -2.17 15.25
N GLU A 132 13.21 -0.99 15.68
CA GLU A 132 12.39 -0.73 16.86
C GLU A 132 10.97 -1.32 16.75
N ASP A 133 10.46 -1.49 15.54
CA ASP A 133 9.14 -2.07 15.30
C ASP A 133 9.10 -3.57 15.69
N ARG A 134 10.25 -4.26 15.78
CA ARG A 134 10.34 -5.71 15.98
C ARG A 134 9.63 -6.18 17.25
N GLU A 135 9.83 -5.48 18.36
CA GLU A 135 9.24 -5.88 19.65
C GLU A 135 7.72 -5.72 19.62
N ILE A 136 7.24 -4.63 19.01
CA ILE A 136 5.81 -4.35 18.84
C ILE A 136 5.16 -5.44 17.99
N VAL A 137 5.76 -5.78 16.86
CA VAL A 137 5.26 -6.85 15.96
C VAL A 137 5.25 -8.20 16.65
N ALA A 138 6.32 -8.55 17.37
CA ALA A 138 6.40 -9.81 18.09
C ALA A 138 5.31 -9.93 19.18
N GLU A 139 5.01 -8.82 19.87
CA GLU A 139 3.95 -8.81 20.89
C GLU A 139 2.57 -8.94 20.26
N GLU A 140 2.30 -8.25 19.15
CA GLU A 140 1.02 -8.37 18.43
C GLU A 140 0.81 -9.79 17.90
N LEU A 141 1.85 -10.45 17.37
CA LEU A 141 1.78 -11.84 16.93
C LEU A 141 1.49 -12.79 18.11
N ARG A 142 2.12 -12.60 19.28
CA ARG A 142 1.80 -13.38 20.48
C ARG A 142 0.33 -13.24 20.89
N LYS A 143 -0.24 -12.02 20.80
CA LYS A 143 -1.66 -11.78 21.09
C LYS A 143 -2.57 -12.52 20.10
N LEU A 144 -2.21 -12.55 18.81
CA LEU A 144 -2.96 -13.29 17.79
C LEU A 144 -2.94 -14.80 18.05
N HIS A 145 -1.78 -15.35 18.44
CA HIS A 145 -1.68 -16.76 18.87
C HIS A 145 -2.51 -17.05 20.11
N ALA A 146 -2.43 -16.20 21.13
CA ALA A 146 -3.17 -16.39 22.38
C ALA A 146 -4.70 -16.36 22.18
N ARG A 147 -5.19 -15.62 21.17
CA ARG A 147 -6.62 -15.59 20.81
C ARG A 147 -7.04 -16.74 19.89
N GLY A 148 -6.11 -17.52 19.39
CA GLY A 148 -6.37 -18.59 18.41
C GLY A 148 -6.59 -18.12 16.97
N ASP A 149 -6.29 -16.86 16.67
CA ASP A 149 -6.36 -16.31 15.31
C ASP A 149 -5.32 -16.95 14.38
N TYR A 150 -4.19 -17.37 14.95
CA TYR A 150 -3.18 -18.18 14.28
C TYR A 150 -3.03 -19.55 14.92
N PRO A 151 -2.86 -20.63 14.15
CA PRO A 151 -2.61 -21.96 14.67
C PRO A 151 -1.23 -22.03 15.32
N GLU A 152 -1.06 -22.95 16.32
CA GLU A 152 0.24 -23.18 16.95
C GLU A 152 1.31 -23.68 15.97
N SER A 153 0.90 -24.32 14.89
CA SER A 153 1.78 -24.80 13.83
C SER A 153 1.21 -24.46 12.45
N LEU A 154 2.06 -23.93 11.59
CA LEU A 154 1.75 -23.71 10.16
C LEU A 154 1.91 -24.99 9.32
N ARG A 155 2.34 -26.10 9.95
CA ARG A 155 2.39 -27.40 9.27
C ARG A 155 0.99 -28.02 9.28
N VAL A 156 0.40 -28.11 8.11
CA VAL A 156 -0.80 -28.89 7.82
C VAL A 156 -0.36 -30.32 7.53
#